data_285e540ebcaf17fa41792013bc40251b
#
_entry.id   285e540ebcaf17fa41792013bc40251b
#
_cell.length_a   1.000
_cell.length_b   1.000
_cell.length_c   1.000
_cell.angle_alpha   90.00
_cell.angle_beta   90.00
_cell.angle_gamma   90.00
#
_symmetry.space_group_name_H-M   'P 1'
#
loop_
_entity.id
_entity.type
_entity.pdbx_description
1 polymer ?
#
loop_
_entity_poly.entity_id
_entity_poly.type
_entity_poly.pdbx_seq_one_letter_code
_entity_poly.pdbx_strand_id
1 'polypeptide(L)'
;STGCPRDERVTYIVVARHPLDMAVSLYHLGDNLNRQRLRELTGQPAAPTTALPRPTLPQWLQDWIAWDGDRHEQMDSLPGVMWHYSDAWPRRDEDNIVLVHYDDLATDLDGQMRRLAKLLRIEVPEANWAGLIRAATVEQMRGRAEELAPGWPDALGYQVL
;
A
#
# COMPACT_ATOMS: atom_id res chain seq x y z
N SER A 1 16.54 -9.02 -15.86
CA SER A 1 15.21 -8.42 -15.65
C SER A 1 14.48 -9.25 -14.60
N THR A 2 14.44 -8.77 -13.37
CA THR A 2 13.77 -9.42 -12.23
C THR A 2 12.33 -8.88 -12.04
N GLY A 3 11.71 -8.36 -13.09
CA GLY A 3 10.32 -7.93 -13.06
C GLY A 3 9.35 -9.12 -12.98
N CYS A 4 8.17 -8.90 -12.44
CA CYS A 4 7.09 -9.88 -12.47
C CYS A 4 6.86 -10.35 -13.92
N PRO A 5 6.87 -11.66 -14.21
CA PRO A 5 6.58 -12.17 -15.54
C PRO A 5 5.19 -11.68 -15.93
N ARG A 6 5.09 -11.06 -17.12
CA ARG A 6 3.84 -10.50 -17.60
C ARG A 6 3.06 -11.53 -18.41
N ASP A 7 1.77 -11.55 -18.19
CA ASP A 7 0.80 -12.32 -18.95
C ASP A 7 -0.28 -11.37 -19.49
N GLU A 8 -0.47 -11.32 -20.79
CA GLU A 8 -1.46 -10.46 -21.45
C GLU A 8 -2.90 -10.76 -21.01
N ARG A 9 -3.14 -11.94 -20.44
CA ARG A 9 -4.44 -12.36 -19.90
C ARG A 9 -4.72 -11.79 -18.50
N VAL A 10 -3.72 -11.17 -17.85
CA VAL A 10 -3.81 -10.62 -16.51
C VAL A 10 -3.89 -9.10 -16.58
N THR A 11 -4.88 -8.52 -15.91
CA THR A 11 -4.94 -7.07 -15.70
C THR A 11 -4.10 -6.70 -14.47
N TYR A 12 -3.12 -5.84 -14.67
CA TYR A 12 -2.24 -5.33 -13.62
C TYR A 12 -2.73 -3.96 -13.16
N ILE A 13 -3.12 -3.85 -11.91
CA ILE A 13 -3.49 -2.58 -11.29
C ILE A 13 -2.28 -2.07 -10.52
N VAL A 14 -1.73 -0.96 -10.97
CA VAL A 14 -0.58 -0.30 -10.33
C VAL A 14 -1.08 0.90 -9.55
N VAL A 15 -0.96 0.84 -8.24
CA VAL A 15 -1.40 1.90 -7.34
C VAL A 15 -0.21 2.79 -7.00
N ALA A 16 -0.35 4.09 -7.20
CA ALA A 16 0.63 5.11 -6.87
C ALA A 16 0.11 6.06 -5.79
N ARG A 17 1.00 6.56 -4.97
CA ARG A 17 0.77 7.63 -4.01
C ARG A 17 1.98 8.57 -4.01
N HIS A 18 1.77 9.81 -3.57
CA HIS A 18 2.89 10.74 -3.41
C HIS A 18 4.00 10.10 -2.54
N PRO A 19 5.26 10.02 -2.99
CA PRO A 19 6.32 9.27 -2.29
C PRO A 19 6.53 9.70 -0.83
N LEU A 20 6.45 11.00 -0.53
CA LEU A 20 6.60 11.48 0.85
C LEU A 20 5.42 11.06 1.75
N ASP A 21 4.19 11.03 1.22
CA ASP A 21 3.02 10.55 1.98
C ASP A 21 3.12 9.05 2.25
N MET A 22 3.66 8.30 1.29
CA MET A 22 3.97 6.89 1.48
C MET A 22 5.04 6.71 2.58
N ALA A 23 6.11 7.51 2.54
CA ALA A 23 7.16 7.47 3.54
C ALA A 23 6.63 7.78 4.96
N VAL A 24 5.81 8.82 5.12
CA VAL A 24 5.15 9.13 6.40
C VAL A 24 4.30 7.95 6.89
N SER A 25 3.54 7.33 5.97
CA SER A 25 2.74 6.14 6.29
C SER A 25 3.60 4.95 6.74
N LEU A 26 4.74 4.71 6.08
CA LEU A 26 5.71 3.68 6.47
C LEU A 26 6.31 3.94 7.85
N TYR A 27 6.64 5.20 8.14
CA TYR A 27 7.11 5.58 9.47
C TYR A 27 6.10 5.20 10.55
N HIS A 28 4.83 5.57 10.39
CA HIS A 28 3.78 5.24 11.35
C HIS A 28 3.42 3.75 11.36
N LEU A 29 3.52 3.06 10.23
CA LEU A 29 3.36 1.60 10.17
C LEU A 29 4.33 0.90 11.12
N GLY A 30 5.55 1.41 11.24
CA GLY A 30 6.55 0.91 12.18
C GLY A 30 6.13 0.96 13.65
N ASP A 31 5.22 1.88 14.03
CA ASP A 31 4.65 1.95 15.38
C ASP A 31 3.57 0.90 15.62
N ASN A 32 2.85 0.55 14.54
CA ASN A 32 1.71 -0.35 14.60
C ASN A 32 2.10 -1.82 14.43
N LEU A 33 3.35 -2.11 14.07
CA LEU A 33 3.83 -3.48 13.90
C LEU A 33 4.30 -4.08 15.24
N ASN A 34 3.68 -5.19 15.65
CA ASN A 34 4.23 -6.03 16.70
C ASN A 34 5.45 -6.79 16.17
N ARG A 35 6.62 -6.15 16.31
CA ARG A 35 7.90 -6.68 15.82
C ARG A 35 8.28 -8.00 16.45
N GLN A 36 7.87 -8.25 17.70
CA GLN A 36 8.11 -9.53 18.37
C GLN A 36 7.31 -10.63 17.69
N ARG A 37 6.01 -10.39 17.46
CA ARG A 37 5.14 -11.35 16.78
C ARG A 37 5.58 -11.62 15.35
N LEU A 38 6.00 -10.59 14.62
CA LEU A 38 6.52 -10.75 13.27
C LEU A 38 7.77 -11.62 13.23
N ARG A 39 8.70 -11.46 14.20
CA ARG A 39 9.89 -12.32 14.31
C ARG A 39 9.53 -13.76 14.63
N GLU A 40 8.61 -13.98 15.55
CA GLU A 40 8.10 -15.32 15.85
C GLU A 40 7.57 -16.03 14.61
N LEU A 41 6.74 -15.32 13.82
CA LEU A 41 6.15 -15.85 12.59
C LEU A 41 7.18 -16.10 11.47
N THR A 42 8.23 -15.28 11.41
CA THR A 42 9.28 -15.38 10.38
C THR A 42 10.49 -16.22 10.82
N GLY A 43 10.46 -16.76 12.05
CA GLY A 43 11.58 -17.53 12.61
C GLY A 43 12.85 -16.70 12.84
N GLN A 44 12.72 -15.37 12.94
CA GLN A 44 13.86 -14.50 13.18
C GLN A 44 14.23 -14.48 14.68
N PRO A 45 15.54 -14.34 15.01
CA PRO A 45 15.99 -14.28 16.40
C PRO A 45 15.40 -13.07 17.13
N ALA A 46 15.30 -13.19 18.46
CA ALA A 46 14.86 -12.10 19.33
C ALA A 46 15.69 -10.83 19.07
N ALA A 47 15.03 -9.66 19.20
CA ALA A 47 15.76 -8.40 19.07
C ALA A 47 16.85 -8.29 20.13
N PRO A 48 17.99 -7.67 19.83
CA PRO A 48 18.97 -7.32 20.83
C PRO A 48 18.30 -6.43 21.91
N THR A 49 18.66 -6.66 23.15
CA THR A 49 18.08 -5.96 24.32
C THR A 49 18.31 -4.45 24.33
N THR A 50 19.25 -3.97 23.52
CA THR A 50 19.60 -2.56 23.33
C THR A 50 19.00 -2.05 22.02
N ALA A 51 17.70 -1.79 22.00
CA ALA A 51 17.09 -1.09 20.88
C ALA A 51 17.56 0.38 20.91
N LEU A 52 18.16 0.85 19.82
CA LEU A 52 18.43 2.27 19.64
C LEU A 52 17.12 3.05 19.66
N PRO A 53 17.11 4.27 20.23
CA PRO A 53 15.91 5.09 20.21
C PRO A 53 15.49 5.33 18.75
N ARG A 54 14.19 5.29 18.52
CA ARG A 54 13.63 5.53 17.19
C ARG A 54 13.95 6.95 16.73
N PRO A 55 14.38 7.16 15.48
CA PRO A 55 14.58 8.50 14.95
C PRO A 55 13.27 9.29 14.94
N THR A 56 13.33 10.59 15.06
CA THR A 56 12.16 11.46 14.84
C THR A 56 11.70 11.37 13.38
N LEU A 57 10.44 11.68 13.11
CA LEU A 57 9.93 11.67 11.73
C LEU A 57 10.77 12.50 10.75
N PRO A 58 11.22 13.74 11.08
CA PRO A 58 12.09 14.49 10.18
C PRO A 58 13.43 13.81 9.91
N GLN A 59 14.08 13.24 10.93
CA GLN A 59 15.33 12.49 10.76
C GLN A 59 15.14 11.27 9.88
N TRP A 60 14.09 10.50 10.17
CA TRP A 60 13.76 9.30 9.39
C TRP A 60 13.47 9.64 7.92
N LEU A 61 12.73 10.72 7.64
CA LEU A 61 12.47 11.18 6.27
C LEU A 61 13.74 11.62 5.55
N GLN A 62 14.65 12.32 6.24
CA GLN A 62 15.94 12.70 5.66
C GLN A 62 16.77 11.46 5.29
N ASP A 63 16.85 10.47 6.18
CA ASP A 63 17.55 9.22 5.93
C ASP A 63 16.91 8.44 4.79
N TRP A 64 15.55 8.38 4.74
CA TRP A 64 14.81 7.72 3.68
C TRP A 64 15.01 8.36 2.31
N ILE A 65 15.06 9.69 2.24
CA ILE A 65 15.34 10.45 1.00
C ILE A 65 16.80 10.28 0.56
N ALA A 66 17.72 10.32 1.53
CA ALA A 66 19.16 10.22 1.27
C ALA A 66 19.64 8.79 0.98
N TRP A 67 18.80 7.80 1.22
CA TRP A 67 19.17 6.39 0.99
C TRP A 67 19.40 6.14 -0.51
N ASP A 68 20.60 5.62 -0.86
CA ASP A 68 21.06 5.38 -2.23
C ASP A 68 21.47 3.93 -2.51
N GLY A 69 21.04 2.99 -1.65
CA GLY A 69 21.32 1.56 -1.80
C GLY A 69 20.56 0.90 -2.96
N ASP A 70 20.70 -0.42 -3.08
CA ASP A 70 20.05 -1.16 -4.17
C ASP A 70 18.53 -1.16 -4.01
N ARG A 71 17.85 -0.58 -4.99
CA ARG A 71 16.38 -0.51 -5.08
C ARG A 71 15.69 -1.88 -5.05
N HIS A 72 16.39 -2.96 -5.40
CA HIS A 72 15.84 -4.32 -5.36
C HIS A 72 15.95 -4.96 -3.97
N GLU A 73 16.85 -4.49 -3.14
CA GLU A 73 17.00 -4.96 -1.76
C GLU A 73 16.01 -4.25 -0.82
N GLN A 74 15.68 -2.98 -1.12
CA GLN A 74 14.75 -2.19 -0.33
C GLN A 74 13.73 -1.49 -1.24
N MET A 75 12.69 -2.21 -1.61
CA MET A 75 11.67 -1.71 -2.55
C MET A 75 10.79 -0.59 -1.99
N ASP A 76 10.72 -0.44 -0.67
CA ASP A 76 10.02 0.63 0.05
C ASP A 76 10.89 1.89 0.28
N SER A 77 12.12 1.92 -0.23
CA SER A 77 12.97 3.11 -0.30
C SER A 77 12.52 4.07 -1.42
N LEU A 78 12.95 5.32 -1.37
CA LEU A 78 12.67 6.28 -2.45
C LEU A 78 13.12 5.78 -3.83
N PRO A 79 14.35 5.26 -4.04
CA PRO A 79 14.74 4.67 -5.30
C PRO A 79 13.88 3.46 -5.72
N GLY A 80 13.46 2.62 -4.79
CA GLY A 80 12.58 1.48 -5.05
C GLY A 80 11.20 1.90 -5.53
N VAL A 81 10.57 2.85 -4.84
CA VAL A 81 9.27 3.42 -5.21
C VAL A 81 9.33 4.11 -6.57
N MET A 82 10.35 4.94 -6.79
CA MET A 82 10.52 5.65 -8.07
C MET A 82 10.80 4.68 -9.21
N TRP A 83 11.52 3.60 -8.96
CA TRP A 83 11.71 2.55 -9.95
C TRP A 83 10.41 1.86 -10.32
N HIS A 84 9.57 1.53 -9.34
CA HIS A 84 8.27 0.91 -9.56
C HIS A 84 7.38 1.81 -10.45
N TYR A 85 7.32 3.10 -10.15
CA TYR A 85 6.54 4.05 -10.95
C TYR A 85 7.12 4.24 -12.37
N SER A 86 8.45 4.31 -12.47
CA SER A 86 9.15 4.45 -13.75
C SER A 86 9.04 3.20 -14.63
N ASP A 87 8.86 2.02 -14.05
CA ASP A 87 8.60 0.79 -14.80
C ASP A 87 7.15 0.73 -15.32
N ALA A 88 6.19 1.22 -14.54
CA ALA A 88 4.77 1.20 -14.90
C ALA A 88 4.37 2.31 -15.89
N TRP A 89 4.92 3.51 -15.73
CA TRP A 89 4.52 4.70 -16.50
C TRP A 89 4.61 4.58 -18.03
N PRO A 90 5.68 4.04 -18.64
CA PRO A 90 5.77 3.86 -20.08
C PRO A 90 4.70 2.92 -20.66
N ARG A 91 4.08 2.12 -19.80
CA ARG A 91 3.10 1.08 -20.15
C ARG A 91 1.68 1.47 -19.85
N ARG A 92 1.43 2.70 -19.42
CA ARG A 92 0.11 3.20 -19.01
C ARG A 92 -0.97 3.12 -20.11
N ASP A 93 -0.54 2.99 -21.36
CA ASP A 93 -1.41 2.90 -22.54
C ASP A 93 -1.61 1.43 -23.00
N GLU A 94 -1.04 0.43 -22.29
CA GLU A 94 -1.30 -0.99 -22.55
C GLU A 94 -2.67 -1.38 -21.98
N ASP A 95 -3.46 -2.16 -22.74
CA ASP A 95 -4.85 -2.51 -22.41
C ASP A 95 -5.01 -3.24 -21.07
N ASN A 96 -3.98 -3.94 -20.64
CA ASN A 96 -3.97 -4.72 -19.40
C ASN A 96 -3.22 -4.04 -18.24
N ILE A 97 -2.82 -2.78 -18.39
CA ILE A 97 -2.18 -1.98 -17.34
C ILE A 97 -3.15 -0.86 -16.91
N VAL A 98 -3.45 -0.81 -15.63
CA VAL A 98 -4.33 0.19 -15.04
C VAL A 98 -3.58 0.97 -13.97
N LEU A 99 -3.32 2.24 -14.23
CA LEU A 99 -2.73 3.12 -13.21
C LEU A 99 -3.83 3.76 -12.38
N VAL A 100 -3.66 3.73 -11.06
CA VAL A 100 -4.55 4.31 -10.07
C VAL A 100 -3.73 5.19 -9.13
N HIS A 101 -4.11 6.46 -8.98
CA HIS A 101 -3.47 7.33 -7.99
C HIS A 101 -4.35 7.44 -6.75
N TYR A 102 -3.69 7.44 -5.57
CA TYR A 102 -4.39 7.52 -4.30
C TYR A 102 -5.24 8.79 -4.18
N ASP A 103 -4.72 9.92 -4.66
CA ASP A 103 -5.44 11.20 -4.59
C ASP A 103 -6.69 11.21 -5.48
N ASP A 104 -6.67 10.50 -6.62
CA ASP A 104 -7.85 10.35 -7.47
C ASP A 104 -8.93 9.55 -6.73
N LEU A 105 -8.55 8.47 -6.03
CA LEU A 105 -9.48 7.71 -5.18
C LEU A 105 -10.01 8.54 -4.01
N ALA A 106 -9.16 9.39 -3.41
CA ALA A 106 -9.55 10.21 -2.27
C ALA A 106 -10.49 11.36 -2.66
N THR A 107 -10.36 11.89 -3.88
CA THR A 107 -11.17 13.01 -4.38
C THR A 107 -12.42 12.59 -5.13
N ASP A 108 -12.39 11.46 -5.84
CA ASP A 108 -13.49 10.94 -6.65
C ASP A 108 -13.61 9.42 -6.54
N LEU A 109 -13.97 8.94 -5.35
CA LEU A 109 -14.12 7.50 -5.10
C LEU A 109 -15.15 6.85 -6.02
N ASP A 110 -16.31 7.50 -6.26
CA ASP A 110 -17.37 6.99 -7.13
C ASP A 110 -16.88 6.82 -8.56
N GLY A 111 -16.32 7.86 -9.15
CA GLY A 111 -15.82 7.82 -10.53
C GLY A 111 -14.72 6.78 -10.71
N GLN A 112 -13.78 6.68 -9.76
CA GLN A 112 -12.70 5.70 -9.84
C GLN A 112 -13.19 4.27 -9.66
N MET A 113 -14.14 4.02 -8.76
CA MET A 113 -14.73 2.68 -8.59
C MET A 113 -15.49 2.25 -9.85
N ARG A 114 -16.27 3.14 -10.45
CA ARG A 114 -16.99 2.86 -11.73
C ARG A 114 -15.99 2.62 -12.88
N ARG A 115 -14.93 3.43 -12.96
CA ARG A 115 -13.85 3.25 -13.95
C ARG A 115 -13.21 1.86 -13.81
N LEU A 116 -12.85 1.47 -12.59
CA LEU A 116 -12.26 0.15 -12.31
C LEU A 116 -13.21 -0.98 -12.63
N ALA A 117 -14.48 -0.90 -12.23
CA ALA A 117 -15.49 -1.91 -12.55
C ALA A 117 -15.62 -2.10 -14.07
N LYS A 118 -15.68 -1.01 -14.83
CA LYS A 118 -15.72 -1.07 -16.30
C LYS A 118 -14.49 -1.76 -16.89
N LEU A 119 -13.28 -1.39 -16.45
CA LEU A 119 -12.03 -1.97 -16.90
C LEU A 119 -11.92 -3.47 -16.58
N LEU A 120 -12.39 -3.86 -15.40
CA LEU A 120 -12.40 -5.25 -14.92
C LEU A 120 -13.61 -6.04 -15.44
N ARG A 121 -14.49 -5.42 -16.23
CA ARG A 121 -15.74 -6.03 -16.75
C ARG A 121 -16.66 -6.55 -15.64
N ILE A 122 -16.70 -5.83 -14.52
CA ILE A 122 -17.59 -6.11 -13.40
C ILE A 122 -18.87 -5.32 -13.60
N GLU A 123 -19.98 -6.02 -13.79
CA GLU A 123 -21.31 -5.40 -13.88
C GLU A 123 -21.88 -5.16 -12.49
N VAL A 124 -22.19 -3.90 -12.19
CA VAL A 124 -22.79 -3.49 -10.92
C VAL A 124 -24.11 -2.78 -11.22
N PRO A 125 -25.25 -3.31 -10.71
CA PRO A 125 -26.54 -2.62 -10.81
C PRO A 125 -26.47 -1.22 -10.21
N GLU A 126 -27.06 -0.23 -10.89
CA GLU A 126 -26.98 1.19 -10.46
C GLU A 126 -27.46 1.39 -9.01
N ALA A 127 -28.49 0.67 -8.60
CA ALA A 127 -29.02 0.73 -7.24
C ALA A 127 -28.01 0.33 -6.14
N ASN A 128 -26.96 -0.41 -6.49
CA ASN A 128 -25.96 -0.91 -5.52
C ASN A 128 -24.78 0.07 -5.33
N TRP A 129 -24.55 0.98 -6.26
CA TRP A 129 -23.39 1.85 -6.23
C TRP A 129 -23.28 2.69 -4.96
N ALA A 130 -24.34 3.33 -4.53
CA ALA A 130 -24.32 4.16 -3.32
C ALA A 130 -23.90 3.37 -2.06
N GLY A 131 -24.33 2.10 -1.97
CA GLY A 131 -23.92 1.21 -0.88
C GLY A 131 -22.45 0.80 -0.95
N LEU A 132 -21.97 0.45 -2.14
CA LEU A 132 -20.58 0.04 -2.37
C LEU A 132 -19.61 1.20 -2.12
N ILE A 133 -19.91 2.39 -2.64
CA ILE A 133 -19.07 3.58 -2.43
C ILE A 133 -18.97 3.90 -0.95
N ARG A 134 -20.10 3.89 -0.22
CA ARG A 134 -20.10 4.12 1.22
C ARG A 134 -19.25 3.08 1.95
N ALA A 135 -19.40 1.79 1.61
CA ALA A 135 -18.64 0.71 2.23
C ALA A 135 -17.13 0.82 1.97
N ALA A 136 -16.71 1.42 0.86
CA ALA A 136 -15.32 1.61 0.47
C ALA A 136 -14.67 2.87 1.07
N THR A 137 -15.41 3.69 1.84
CA THR A 137 -14.80 4.83 2.53
C THR A 137 -13.90 4.36 3.68
N VAL A 138 -12.82 5.11 3.93
CA VAL A 138 -11.89 4.83 5.04
C VAL A 138 -12.61 4.76 6.38
N GLU A 139 -13.59 5.64 6.61
CA GLU A 139 -14.41 5.66 7.82
C GLU A 139 -15.17 4.35 8.03
N GLN A 140 -15.86 3.87 6.98
CA GLN A 140 -16.64 2.64 7.06
C GLN A 140 -15.72 1.41 7.17
N MET A 141 -14.59 1.39 6.48
CA MET A 141 -13.62 0.31 6.60
C MET A 141 -13.03 0.25 8.03
N ARG A 142 -12.70 1.40 8.63
CA ARG A 142 -12.24 1.45 10.03
C ARG A 142 -13.31 0.98 11.00
N GLY A 143 -14.56 1.39 10.82
CA GLY A 143 -15.68 0.96 11.65
C GLY A 143 -15.98 -0.54 11.57
N ARG A 144 -15.50 -1.22 10.52
CA ARG A 144 -15.68 -2.65 10.26
C ARG A 144 -14.37 -3.43 10.27
N ALA A 145 -13.31 -2.88 10.85
CA ALA A 145 -11.98 -3.49 10.81
C ALA A 145 -11.98 -4.93 11.33
N GLU A 146 -12.70 -5.21 12.43
CA GLU A 146 -12.80 -6.54 13.00
C GLU A 146 -13.55 -7.54 12.10
N GLU A 147 -14.57 -7.06 11.37
CA GLU A 147 -15.30 -7.88 10.39
C GLU A 147 -14.47 -8.17 9.14
N LEU A 148 -13.75 -7.15 8.64
CA LEU A 148 -12.97 -7.24 7.40
C LEU A 148 -11.65 -7.99 7.59
N ALA A 149 -11.09 -7.95 8.78
CA ALA A 149 -9.83 -8.59 9.14
C ALA A 149 -9.88 -9.14 10.57
N PRO A 150 -10.70 -10.19 10.81
CA PRO A 150 -10.92 -10.72 12.16
C PRO A 150 -9.59 -11.22 12.76
N GLY A 151 -9.31 -10.79 13.99
CA GLY A 151 -8.08 -11.11 14.72
C GLY A 151 -6.81 -10.44 14.16
N TRP A 152 -6.93 -9.56 13.16
CA TRP A 152 -5.78 -8.85 12.58
C TRP A 152 -5.01 -8.01 13.60
N PRO A 153 -5.66 -7.24 14.49
CA PRO A 153 -4.97 -6.52 15.56
C PRO A 153 -4.18 -7.46 16.48
N ASP A 154 -4.76 -8.60 16.84
CA ASP A 154 -4.13 -9.58 17.73
C ASP A 154 -3.06 -10.41 17.00
N ALA A 155 -3.27 -10.73 15.72
CA ALA A 155 -2.36 -11.55 14.94
C ALA A 155 -1.03 -10.85 14.62
N LEU A 156 -1.07 -9.55 14.30
CA LEU A 156 0.10 -8.75 13.93
C LEU A 156 0.36 -7.57 14.87
N GLY A 157 -0.50 -7.35 15.88
CA GLY A 157 -0.37 -6.27 16.86
C GLY A 157 -0.60 -4.88 16.27
N TYR A 158 -1.40 -4.77 15.20
CA TYR A 158 -1.82 -3.47 14.68
C TYR A 158 -2.75 -2.78 15.69
N GLN A 159 -2.37 -1.59 16.12
CA GLN A 159 -3.31 -0.68 16.74
C GLN A 159 -4.03 0.09 15.62
N VAL A 160 -5.35 -0.05 15.55
CA VAL A 160 -6.18 0.78 14.66
C VAL A 160 -6.19 2.18 15.26
N LEU A 161 -5.42 3.09 14.66
CA LEU A 161 -5.44 4.51 14.99
C LEU A 161 -6.67 5.20 14.39
#